data_19661cba82b0852adf0b149fe962a8c8
#
_entry.id   19661cba82b0852adf0b149fe962a8c8
#
_cell.length_a   1.000
_cell.length_b   1.000
_cell.length_c   1.000
_cell.angle_alpha   90.00
_cell.angle_beta   90.00
_cell.angle_gamma   90.00
#
_symmetry.space_group_name_H-M   'P 1'
#
loop_
_entity.id
_entity.type
_entity.pdbx_description
1 polymer ?
#
loop_
_entity_poly.entity_id
_entity_poly.type
_entity_poly.pdbx_seq_one_letter_code
_entity_poly.pdbx_strand_id
1 'polypeptide(L)'
;METNQEYNIWKENQKKRGINVAWVREQIKNFKVETPSWGYGNSGTRFKVFKQKGMPSTLFEKLDDAAQVNKYTGICPSVAIHIPWDKTDDYDKVKEYAESINLKIGAVNPNLFQEEEYIFGSVCNVKKEIRQKAIAHMKECVDIARKVDSKIISLWFADGTNYPGQGDFRQRKQFMQESLKELYDYLDDDMRMLIEYKVFEPAFYHTDSADWGMAYTFSSKLGDKAQVLVDLGHHSQGVNVEHIVAFLLDECKIGGFHFNNRKYADDDLIVGSINPYELFLIFNELIAAEIDPKIANTTKNIAYMIDQSHCIEPKIPAMIRSVLNIQTAYAKALLVNRENLKKAQMANNVMAAEAEVREAFEIDVRPILESIRQEMGIQVDPMEAYLKSGYEEKKLERGVGGKG
;
A
#
# COMPACT_ATOMS: atom_id res chain seq x y z
N MET A 1 -14.66 -0.11 -32.14
CA MET A 1 -13.93 -0.79 -33.24
C MET A 1 -12.45 -0.43 -33.27
N GLU A 2 -12.06 0.82 -33.05
CA GLU A 2 -10.65 1.27 -33.02
C GLU A 2 -9.82 0.59 -31.91
N THR A 3 -10.29 0.54 -30.69
CA THR A 3 -9.61 -0.09 -29.55
C THR A 3 -9.25 -1.56 -29.81
N ASN A 4 -10.08 -2.26 -30.59
CA ASN A 4 -9.84 -3.67 -30.94
C ASN A 4 -8.70 -3.83 -31.95
N GLN A 5 -8.51 -2.86 -32.83
CA GLN A 5 -7.44 -2.88 -33.84
C GLN A 5 -6.08 -2.55 -33.21
N GLU A 6 -6.02 -1.52 -32.35
CA GLU A 6 -4.80 -1.14 -31.64
C GLU A 6 -4.32 -2.26 -30.72
N TYR A 7 -5.23 -2.89 -29.97
CA TYR A 7 -4.90 -4.05 -29.14
C TYR A 7 -4.37 -5.23 -29.98
N ASN A 8 -4.95 -5.52 -31.15
CA ASN A 8 -4.47 -6.60 -31.99
C ASN A 8 -3.03 -6.36 -32.51
N ILE A 9 -2.73 -5.14 -32.94
CA ILE A 9 -1.37 -4.75 -33.36
C ILE A 9 -0.41 -4.88 -32.17
N TRP A 10 -0.77 -4.33 -31.02
CA TRP A 10 0.01 -4.41 -29.79
C TRP A 10 0.28 -5.87 -29.42
N LYS A 11 -0.74 -6.71 -29.40
CA LYS A 11 -0.65 -8.14 -29.08
C LYS A 11 0.34 -8.88 -29.98
N GLU A 12 0.27 -8.66 -31.30
CA GLU A 12 1.20 -9.32 -32.24
C GLU A 12 2.65 -8.82 -32.04
N ASN A 13 2.85 -7.56 -31.69
CA ASN A 13 4.16 -7.04 -31.37
C ASN A 13 4.74 -7.68 -30.09
N GLN A 14 3.94 -7.84 -29.04
CA GLN A 14 4.41 -8.50 -27.82
C GLN A 14 4.70 -9.99 -28.03
N LYS A 15 3.91 -10.69 -28.84
CA LYS A 15 4.20 -12.08 -29.21
C LYS A 15 5.54 -12.22 -29.93
N LYS A 16 5.88 -11.30 -30.84
CA LYS A 16 7.19 -11.28 -31.52
C LYS A 16 8.35 -11.10 -30.54
N ARG A 17 8.12 -10.40 -29.42
CA ARG A 17 9.09 -10.27 -28.32
C ARG A 17 9.15 -11.52 -27.41
N GLY A 18 8.35 -12.56 -27.68
CA GLY A 18 8.30 -13.77 -26.87
C GLY A 18 7.43 -13.66 -25.62
N ILE A 19 6.57 -12.63 -25.52
CA ILE A 19 5.69 -12.42 -24.37
C ILE A 19 4.43 -13.28 -24.49
N ASN A 20 4.10 -14.01 -23.42
CA ASN A 20 2.84 -14.72 -23.30
C ASN A 20 1.70 -13.75 -22.94
N VAL A 21 1.09 -13.17 -23.96
CA VAL A 21 0.03 -12.16 -23.78
C VAL A 21 -1.20 -12.71 -23.06
N ALA A 22 -1.51 -14.00 -23.18
CA ALA A 22 -2.63 -14.60 -22.46
C ALA A 22 -2.38 -14.61 -20.94
N TRP A 23 -1.18 -15.00 -20.53
CA TRP A 23 -0.77 -14.95 -19.13
C TRP A 23 -0.76 -13.49 -18.59
N VAL A 24 -0.19 -12.54 -19.36
CA VAL A 24 -0.19 -11.11 -18.98
C VAL A 24 -1.61 -10.61 -18.73
N ARG A 25 -2.57 -10.94 -19.60
CA ARG A 25 -3.98 -10.55 -19.41
C ARG A 25 -4.56 -11.10 -18.11
N GLU A 26 -4.30 -12.38 -17.86
CA GLU A 26 -4.80 -13.04 -16.64
C GLU A 26 -4.24 -12.40 -15.38
N GLN A 27 -2.93 -12.10 -15.34
CA GLN A 27 -2.31 -11.42 -14.20
C GLN A 27 -2.94 -10.05 -13.97
N ILE A 28 -3.13 -9.24 -15.01
CA ILE A 28 -3.73 -7.89 -14.89
C ILE A 28 -5.18 -7.97 -14.36
N LYS A 29 -5.98 -8.95 -14.79
CA LYS A 29 -7.36 -9.14 -14.30
C LYS A 29 -7.41 -9.51 -12.82
N ASN A 30 -6.47 -10.34 -12.39
CA ASN A 30 -6.41 -10.85 -11.01
C ASN A 30 -5.77 -9.86 -10.03
N PHE A 31 -5.03 -8.88 -10.54
CA PHE A 31 -4.35 -7.89 -9.72
C PHE A 31 -5.35 -7.00 -8.98
N LYS A 32 -5.17 -6.88 -7.66
CA LYS A 32 -6.04 -6.08 -6.78
C LYS A 32 -5.19 -5.18 -5.89
N VAL A 33 -5.76 -4.01 -5.58
CA VAL A 33 -5.15 -2.98 -4.73
C VAL A 33 -6.15 -2.57 -3.66
N GLU A 34 -5.69 -2.31 -2.47
CA GLU A 34 -6.47 -1.80 -1.36
C GLU A 34 -6.30 -0.29 -1.24
N THR A 35 -7.39 0.43 -0.95
CA THR A 35 -7.34 1.88 -0.72
C THR A 35 -7.50 2.19 0.77
N PRO A 36 -6.89 3.27 1.28
CA PRO A 36 -7.01 3.65 2.68
C PRO A 36 -8.25 4.50 2.93
N SER A 37 -8.98 4.25 4.01
CA SER A 37 -10.14 5.06 4.41
C SER A 37 -9.75 6.53 4.64
N TRP A 38 -8.59 6.75 5.25
CA TRP A 38 -8.06 8.09 5.54
C TRP A 38 -7.66 8.86 4.27
N GLY A 39 -7.36 8.18 3.17
CA GLY A 39 -7.10 8.78 1.87
C GLY A 39 -8.29 9.53 1.28
N TYR A 40 -9.50 9.30 1.76
CA TYR A 40 -10.72 10.02 1.36
C TYR A 40 -11.06 11.19 2.28
N GLY A 41 -10.48 11.23 3.50
CA GLY A 41 -10.74 12.26 4.49
C GLY A 41 -9.96 13.57 4.27
N ASN A 42 -10.18 14.51 5.19
CA ASN A 42 -9.38 15.72 5.22
C ASN A 42 -7.93 15.39 5.62
N SER A 43 -6.99 15.97 4.92
CA SER A 43 -5.56 15.85 5.20
C SER A 43 -4.93 17.20 5.53
N GLY A 44 -3.75 17.17 6.09
CA GLY A 44 -3.04 18.35 6.47
C GLY A 44 -1.55 18.26 6.31
N THR A 45 -0.90 19.24 6.88
CA THR A 45 0.53 19.29 7.10
C THR A 45 0.78 19.28 8.60
N ARG A 46 2.04 19.31 9.03
CA ARG A 46 2.38 19.52 10.45
C ARG A 46 1.81 20.81 11.05
N PHE A 47 1.32 21.74 10.23
CA PHE A 47 0.76 23.00 10.69
C PHE A 47 -0.75 22.91 10.95
N LYS A 48 -1.48 22.25 10.06
CA LYS A 48 -2.95 22.26 10.09
C LYS A 48 -3.53 21.18 9.18
N VAL A 49 -4.66 20.63 9.59
CA VAL A 49 -5.57 19.89 8.70
C VAL A 49 -6.41 20.92 7.93
N PHE A 50 -6.35 20.86 6.61
CA PHE A 50 -7.12 21.75 5.73
C PHE A 50 -8.44 21.09 5.35
N LYS A 51 -9.54 21.68 5.78
CA LYS A 51 -10.88 21.16 5.52
C LYS A 51 -11.33 21.51 4.09
N GLN A 52 -11.78 20.49 3.38
CA GLN A 52 -12.39 20.62 2.06
C GLN A 52 -13.89 20.34 2.16
N LYS A 53 -14.69 20.93 1.25
CA LYS A 53 -16.11 20.61 1.13
C LYS A 53 -16.30 19.22 0.53
N GLY A 54 -17.36 18.54 0.98
CA GLY A 54 -17.71 17.22 0.47
C GLY A 54 -16.87 16.06 1.02
N MET A 55 -15.95 16.33 1.97
CA MET A 55 -15.18 15.28 2.61
C MET A 55 -16.07 14.43 3.53
N PRO A 56 -15.84 13.12 3.59
CA PRO A 56 -16.58 12.21 4.44
C PRO A 56 -16.38 12.53 5.93
N SER A 57 -17.43 12.38 6.71
CA SER A 57 -17.44 12.56 8.17
C SER A 57 -17.55 11.24 8.94
N THR A 58 -17.96 10.17 8.25
CA THR A 58 -18.19 8.84 8.82
C THR A 58 -17.47 7.79 8.00
N LEU A 59 -17.22 6.62 8.60
CA LEU A 59 -16.67 5.48 7.89
C LEU A 59 -17.55 5.06 6.70
N PHE A 60 -18.89 5.10 6.84
CA PHE A 60 -19.81 4.76 5.75
C PHE A 60 -19.65 5.68 4.53
N GLU A 61 -19.51 6.98 4.75
CA GLU A 61 -19.23 7.93 3.66
C GLU A 61 -17.83 7.71 3.02
N LYS A 62 -16.84 7.29 3.82
CA LYS A 62 -15.52 6.89 3.28
C LYS A 62 -15.63 5.64 2.40
N LEU A 63 -16.44 4.67 2.81
CA LEU A 63 -16.74 3.47 2.02
C LEU A 63 -17.47 3.81 0.72
N ASP A 64 -18.41 4.77 0.73
CA ASP A 64 -19.06 5.26 -0.49
C ASP A 64 -18.07 5.84 -1.47
N ASP A 65 -17.12 6.64 -0.99
CA ASP A 65 -16.08 7.23 -1.83
C ASP A 65 -15.12 6.16 -2.39
N ALA A 66 -14.75 5.18 -1.58
CA ALA A 66 -13.95 4.03 -2.01
C ALA A 66 -14.67 3.17 -3.05
N ALA A 67 -15.99 3.00 -2.90
CA ALA A 67 -16.81 2.28 -3.87
C ALA A 67 -16.80 2.96 -5.25
N GLN A 68 -16.68 4.29 -5.32
CA GLN A 68 -16.48 4.97 -6.61
C GLN A 68 -15.15 4.57 -7.25
N VAL A 69 -14.06 4.53 -6.48
CA VAL A 69 -12.76 4.09 -7.01
C VAL A 69 -12.85 2.66 -7.55
N ASN A 70 -13.42 1.74 -6.77
CA ASN A 70 -13.60 0.35 -7.22
C ASN A 70 -14.50 0.25 -8.46
N LYS A 71 -15.63 0.97 -8.48
CA LYS A 71 -16.58 0.98 -9.60
C LYS A 71 -15.93 1.35 -10.92
N TYR A 72 -15.06 2.37 -10.92
CA TYR A 72 -14.46 2.86 -12.16
C TYR A 72 -13.15 2.15 -12.54
N THR A 73 -12.40 1.63 -11.56
CA THR A 73 -11.13 0.94 -11.81
C THR A 73 -11.24 -0.59 -11.87
N GLY A 74 -12.20 -1.18 -11.14
CA GLY A 74 -12.47 -2.62 -11.09
C GLY A 74 -11.45 -3.45 -10.30
N ILE A 75 -10.47 -2.81 -9.66
CA ILE A 75 -9.37 -3.52 -9.00
C ILE A 75 -9.17 -3.15 -7.53
N CYS A 76 -10.07 -2.36 -6.94
CA CYS A 76 -9.98 -1.91 -5.55
C CYS A 76 -11.11 -2.45 -4.68
N PRO A 77 -11.20 -3.78 -4.45
CA PRO A 77 -12.33 -4.40 -3.74
C PRO A 77 -12.24 -4.27 -2.22
N SER A 78 -11.17 -3.68 -1.66
CA SER A 78 -10.98 -3.58 -0.22
C SER A 78 -10.54 -2.19 0.23
N VAL A 79 -10.84 -1.88 1.50
CA VAL A 79 -10.53 -0.61 2.14
C VAL A 79 -9.88 -0.87 3.50
N ALA A 80 -8.68 -0.34 3.71
CA ALA A 80 -8.04 -0.33 5.03
C ALA A 80 -8.72 0.70 5.93
N ILE A 81 -8.87 0.37 7.21
CA ILE A 81 -9.42 1.27 8.23
C ILE A 81 -8.39 1.61 9.29
N HIS A 82 -8.55 2.79 9.93
CA HIS A 82 -7.64 3.30 10.94
C HIS A 82 -8.38 3.61 12.25
N ILE A 83 -8.00 2.97 13.33
CA ILE A 83 -8.66 3.11 14.63
C ILE A 83 -7.84 4.03 15.55
N PRO A 84 -8.42 5.12 16.10
CA PRO A 84 -9.86 5.38 16.27
C PRO A 84 -10.52 6.27 15.18
N TRP A 85 -9.84 6.64 14.10
CA TRP A 85 -10.44 7.54 13.08
C TRP A 85 -11.71 6.97 12.45
N ASP A 86 -11.79 5.65 12.33
CA ASP A 86 -12.91 4.89 11.77
C ASP A 86 -13.68 4.11 12.85
N LYS A 87 -13.57 4.55 14.12
CA LYS A 87 -14.24 3.86 15.22
C LYS A 87 -15.76 3.98 15.11
N THR A 88 -16.42 2.86 15.30
CA THR A 88 -17.89 2.74 15.34
C THR A 88 -18.29 1.74 16.43
N ASP A 89 -19.55 1.81 16.85
CA ASP A 89 -20.08 0.88 17.85
C ASP A 89 -20.50 -0.47 17.25
N ASP A 90 -20.68 -0.53 15.92
CA ASP A 90 -21.23 -1.69 15.23
C ASP A 90 -20.41 -2.04 13.96
N TYR A 91 -19.39 -2.89 14.13
CA TYR A 91 -18.54 -3.36 13.04
C TYR A 91 -19.20 -4.45 12.18
N ASP A 92 -20.17 -5.17 12.68
CA ASP A 92 -20.95 -6.12 11.88
C ASP A 92 -21.74 -5.36 10.81
N LYS A 93 -22.36 -4.25 11.18
CA LYS A 93 -23.02 -3.36 10.22
C LYS A 93 -22.06 -2.74 9.21
N VAL A 94 -20.81 -2.42 9.61
CA VAL A 94 -19.77 -1.94 8.67
C VAL A 94 -19.47 -3.00 7.63
N LYS A 95 -19.28 -4.25 8.06
CA LYS A 95 -19.01 -5.39 7.17
C LYS A 95 -20.16 -5.58 6.18
N GLU A 96 -21.39 -5.69 6.67
CA GLU A 96 -22.60 -5.83 5.83
C GLU A 96 -22.73 -4.70 4.81
N TYR A 97 -22.48 -3.46 5.25
CA TYR A 97 -22.54 -2.30 4.36
C TYR A 97 -21.47 -2.37 3.27
N ALA A 98 -20.22 -2.63 3.63
CA ALA A 98 -19.13 -2.75 2.67
C ALA A 98 -19.45 -3.83 1.61
N GLU A 99 -19.93 -5.00 2.03
CA GLU A 99 -20.34 -6.09 1.14
C GLU A 99 -21.48 -5.67 0.21
N SER A 100 -22.46 -4.89 0.71
CA SER A 100 -23.61 -4.40 -0.08
C SER A 100 -23.22 -3.47 -1.22
N ILE A 101 -22.04 -2.82 -1.12
CA ILE A 101 -21.48 -1.92 -2.15
C ILE A 101 -20.27 -2.51 -2.86
N ASN A 102 -20.10 -3.85 -2.83
CA ASN A 102 -19.01 -4.60 -3.46
C ASN A 102 -17.61 -4.23 -2.94
N LEU A 103 -17.51 -3.94 -1.66
CA LEU A 103 -16.26 -3.75 -0.93
C LEU A 103 -16.14 -4.76 0.21
N LYS A 104 -14.95 -4.88 0.76
CA LYS A 104 -14.66 -5.52 2.03
C LYS A 104 -13.70 -4.66 2.83
N ILE A 105 -13.67 -4.86 4.15
CA ILE A 105 -12.65 -4.25 4.98
C ILE A 105 -11.35 -5.05 4.82
N GLY A 106 -10.26 -4.34 4.56
CA GLY A 106 -8.92 -4.88 4.44
C GLY A 106 -8.13 -4.74 5.74
N ALA A 107 -6.92 -4.17 5.67
CA ALA A 107 -6.08 -4.02 6.86
C ALA A 107 -6.73 -3.13 7.94
N VAL A 108 -6.50 -3.48 9.20
CA VAL A 108 -6.85 -2.65 10.36
C VAL A 108 -5.57 -2.04 10.94
N ASN A 109 -5.56 -0.71 11.08
CA ASN A 109 -4.40 0.07 11.48
C ASN A 109 -4.66 0.71 12.86
N PRO A 110 -3.94 0.33 13.92
CA PRO A 110 -4.03 1.00 15.22
C PRO A 110 -3.30 2.34 15.19
N ASN A 111 -3.89 3.38 15.76
CA ASN A 111 -3.21 4.64 16.01
C ASN A 111 -2.35 4.56 17.27
N LEU A 112 -1.05 4.60 17.08
CA LEU A 112 -0.06 4.47 18.16
C LEU A 112 0.78 5.74 18.33
N PHE A 113 0.27 6.92 17.88
CA PHE A 113 1.05 8.13 17.79
C PHE A 113 0.29 9.43 18.16
N GLN A 114 -1.03 9.46 18.23
CA GLN A 114 -1.79 10.70 18.47
C GLN A 114 -2.19 10.95 19.93
N GLU A 115 -2.14 9.94 20.79
CA GLU A 115 -2.44 10.12 22.20
C GLU A 115 -1.38 11.00 22.87
N GLU A 116 -1.80 11.94 23.73
CA GLU A 116 -0.87 12.86 24.44
C GLU A 116 0.20 12.10 25.24
N GLU A 117 -0.15 10.94 25.79
CA GLU A 117 0.73 10.07 26.55
C GLU A 117 1.87 9.46 25.72
N TYR A 118 1.71 9.42 24.37
CA TYR A 118 2.73 8.87 23.47
C TYR A 118 3.82 9.86 23.09
N ILE A 119 3.88 11.03 23.71
CA ILE A 119 4.91 12.04 23.45
C ILE A 119 6.36 11.52 23.59
N PHE A 120 6.59 10.46 24.36
CA PHE A 120 7.88 9.77 24.50
C PHE A 120 7.87 8.35 23.91
N GLY A 121 6.93 8.07 23.06
CA GLY A 121 6.71 6.77 22.43
C GLY A 121 5.52 6.01 23.02
N SER A 122 5.02 5.08 22.28
CA SER A 122 3.93 4.17 22.62
C SER A 122 4.48 2.83 23.17
N VAL A 123 4.88 1.94 22.26
CA VAL A 123 5.42 0.61 22.59
C VAL A 123 6.87 0.64 23.09
N CYS A 124 7.61 1.72 22.85
CA CYS A 124 8.97 1.93 23.34
C CYS A 124 9.03 2.85 24.58
N ASN A 125 7.90 3.27 25.14
CA ASN A 125 7.85 4.15 26.30
C ASN A 125 8.48 3.48 27.53
N VAL A 126 9.25 4.27 28.32
CA VAL A 126 9.86 3.77 29.57
C VAL A 126 8.81 3.39 30.62
N LYS A 127 7.64 4.04 30.60
CA LYS A 127 6.52 3.74 31.49
C LYS A 127 5.76 2.51 31.00
N LYS A 128 5.74 1.48 31.84
CA LYS A 128 5.08 0.21 31.49
C LYS A 128 3.58 0.36 31.21
N GLU A 129 2.91 1.22 32.00
CA GLU A 129 1.48 1.50 31.85
C GLU A 129 1.13 2.07 30.48
N ILE A 130 2.00 2.90 29.88
CA ILE A 130 1.79 3.46 28.53
C ILE A 130 1.99 2.37 27.47
N ARG A 131 3.02 1.53 27.61
CA ARG A 131 3.19 0.38 26.70
C ARG A 131 2.00 -0.56 26.75
N GLN A 132 1.48 -0.85 27.95
CA GLN A 132 0.29 -1.71 28.11
C GLN A 132 -0.97 -1.09 27.51
N LYS A 133 -1.15 0.25 27.59
CA LYS A 133 -2.23 0.95 26.88
C LYS A 133 -2.11 0.76 25.35
N ALA A 134 -0.92 0.94 24.79
CA ALA A 134 -0.67 0.74 23.37
C ALA A 134 -0.93 -0.71 22.93
N ILE A 135 -0.47 -1.69 23.72
CA ILE A 135 -0.72 -3.11 23.46
C ILE A 135 -2.22 -3.44 23.52
N ALA A 136 -2.93 -2.90 24.51
CA ALA A 136 -4.38 -3.09 24.61
C ALA A 136 -5.12 -2.53 23.40
N HIS A 137 -4.70 -1.37 22.89
CA HIS A 137 -5.27 -0.79 21.66
C HIS A 137 -4.96 -1.65 20.42
N MET A 138 -3.75 -2.17 20.28
CA MET A 138 -3.43 -3.11 19.20
C MET A 138 -4.30 -4.38 19.26
N LYS A 139 -4.54 -4.94 20.47
CA LYS A 139 -5.43 -6.08 20.68
C LYS A 139 -6.90 -5.74 20.36
N GLU A 140 -7.38 -4.53 20.72
CA GLU A 140 -8.69 -4.03 20.30
C GLU A 140 -8.82 -4.05 18.76
N CYS A 141 -7.76 -3.63 18.04
CA CYS A 141 -7.75 -3.69 16.57
C CYS A 141 -7.78 -5.10 16.01
N VAL A 142 -7.17 -6.08 16.69
CA VAL A 142 -7.31 -7.51 16.34
C VAL A 142 -8.75 -7.98 16.52
N ASP A 143 -9.43 -7.58 17.61
CA ASP A 143 -10.83 -7.93 17.85
C ASP A 143 -11.77 -7.27 16.82
N ILE A 144 -11.46 -6.04 16.39
CA ILE A 144 -12.17 -5.38 15.28
C ILE A 144 -11.93 -6.15 13.98
N ALA A 145 -10.68 -6.54 13.68
CA ALA A 145 -10.33 -7.28 12.49
C ALA A 145 -11.12 -8.61 12.40
N ARG A 146 -11.29 -9.31 13.53
CA ARG A 146 -12.12 -10.52 13.61
C ARG A 146 -13.58 -10.26 13.20
N LYS A 147 -14.16 -9.15 13.66
CA LYS A 147 -15.54 -8.76 13.35
C LYS A 147 -15.76 -8.41 11.89
N VAL A 148 -14.80 -7.73 11.28
CA VAL A 148 -14.88 -7.30 9.87
C VAL A 148 -14.26 -8.32 8.91
N ASP A 149 -13.87 -9.49 9.40
CA ASP A 149 -13.22 -10.58 8.63
C ASP A 149 -11.89 -10.16 7.97
N SER A 150 -11.19 -9.21 8.58
CA SER A 150 -9.84 -8.84 8.19
C SER A 150 -8.80 -9.82 8.73
N LYS A 151 -7.73 -10.04 7.97
CA LYS A 151 -6.61 -10.91 8.37
C LYS A 151 -5.29 -10.16 8.56
N ILE A 152 -5.32 -8.83 8.47
CA ILE A 152 -4.11 -8.00 8.50
C ILE A 152 -4.23 -6.92 9.56
N ILE A 153 -3.23 -6.88 10.44
CA ILE A 153 -2.96 -5.74 11.32
C ILE A 153 -1.73 -5.02 10.78
N SER A 154 -1.90 -3.79 10.33
CA SER A 154 -0.81 -2.96 9.81
C SER A 154 -0.31 -2.02 10.90
N LEU A 155 1.00 -2.05 11.18
CA LEU A 155 1.60 -1.42 12.35
C LEU A 155 2.64 -0.40 11.93
N TRP A 156 2.32 0.87 12.09
CA TRP A 156 3.28 1.97 12.05
C TRP A 156 3.47 2.57 13.44
N PHE A 157 4.74 2.89 13.79
CA PHE A 157 5.12 3.45 15.09
C PHE A 157 5.87 4.77 14.89
N ALA A 158 5.39 5.82 15.55
CA ALA A 158 6.10 7.10 15.62
C ALA A 158 7.11 7.16 16.78
N ASP A 159 7.36 6.05 17.45
CA ASP A 159 8.30 5.91 18.53
C ASP A 159 9.71 6.27 18.09
N GLY A 160 10.41 7.12 18.85
CA GLY A 160 11.74 7.56 18.51
C GLY A 160 12.36 8.50 19.53
N THR A 161 13.49 9.11 19.17
CA THR A 161 14.24 10.06 20.01
C THR A 161 14.77 11.23 19.19
N ASN A 162 14.86 12.43 19.80
CA ASN A 162 15.38 13.64 19.16
C ASN A 162 16.84 13.92 19.51
N TYR A 163 17.26 13.56 20.73
CA TYR A 163 18.52 14.03 21.26
C TYR A 163 19.39 12.88 21.76
N PRO A 164 20.73 12.98 21.61
CA PRO A 164 21.66 12.06 22.24
C PRO A 164 21.42 11.96 23.75
N GLY A 165 21.33 10.72 24.25
CA GLY A 165 21.07 10.48 25.69
C GLY A 165 19.62 10.55 26.13
N GLN A 166 18.67 10.86 25.24
CA GLN A 166 17.24 10.89 25.55
C GLN A 166 16.70 9.53 26.00
N GLY A 167 17.21 8.43 25.40
CA GLY A 167 16.81 7.08 25.77
C GLY A 167 17.92 6.07 25.52
N ASP A 168 17.83 4.92 26.19
CA ASP A 168 18.69 3.77 25.90
C ASP A 168 18.10 3.02 24.68
N PHE A 169 18.78 3.09 23.54
CA PHE A 169 18.33 2.45 22.28
C PHE A 169 18.14 0.94 22.41
N ARG A 170 18.98 0.27 23.21
CA ARG A 170 18.85 -1.19 23.42
C ARG A 170 17.61 -1.51 24.24
N GLN A 171 17.32 -0.72 25.26
CA GLN A 171 16.13 -0.87 26.07
C GLN A 171 14.85 -0.59 25.28
N ARG A 172 14.83 0.49 24.47
CA ARG A 172 13.70 0.83 23.58
C ARG A 172 13.43 -0.29 22.59
N LYS A 173 14.47 -0.83 21.95
CA LYS A 173 14.39 -2.00 21.08
C LYS A 173 13.83 -3.23 21.80
N GLN A 174 14.21 -3.49 23.06
CA GLN A 174 13.65 -4.59 23.85
C GLN A 174 12.16 -4.38 24.14
N PHE A 175 11.76 -3.19 24.53
CA PHE A 175 10.36 -2.85 24.77
C PHE A 175 9.50 -3.03 23.52
N MET A 176 9.96 -2.59 22.36
CA MET A 176 9.27 -2.83 21.09
C MET A 176 9.12 -4.34 20.82
N GLN A 177 10.20 -5.11 20.96
CA GLN A 177 10.17 -6.55 20.73
C GLN A 177 9.21 -7.28 21.69
N GLU A 178 9.17 -6.90 22.96
CA GLU A 178 8.23 -7.45 23.95
C GLU A 178 6.78 -7.11 23.59
N SER A 179 6.52 -5.85 23.24
CA SER A 179 5.18 -5.38 22.86
C SER A 179 4.67 -6.07 21.58
N LEU A 180 5.52 -6.19 20.57
CA LEU A 180 5.20 -6.93 19.35
C LEU A 180 4.96 -8.41 19.61
N LYS A 181 5.70 -9.02 20.55
CA LYS A 181 5.49 -10.43 20.95
C LYS A 181 4.12 -10.63 21.61
N GLU A 182 3.70 -9.72 22.49
CA GLU A 182 2.37 -9.81 23.11
C GLU A 182 1.23 -9.71 22.07
N LEU A 183 1.41 -8.87 21.04
CA LEU A 183 0.45 -8.82 19.93
C LEU A 183 0.50 -10.09 19.08
N TYR A 184 1.70 -10.55 18.73
CA TYR A 184 1.90 -11.76 17.92
C TYR A 184 1.20 -12.98 18.52
N ASP A 185 1.30 -13.14 19.84
CA ASP A 185 0.66 -14.23 20.57
C ASP A 185 -0.86 -14.10 20.64
N TYR A 186 -1.40 -12.90 20.40
CA TYR A 186 -2.84 -12.62 20.39
C TYR A 186 -3.49 -12.81 19.01
N LEU A 187 -2.69 -12.88 17.94
CA LEU A 187 -3.18 -13.11 16.58
C LEU A 187 -3.67 -14.53 16.38
N ASP A 188 -4.75 -14.72 15.66
CA ASP A 188 -5.19 -16.02 15.16
C ASP A 188 -4.17 -16.58 14.16
N ASP A 189 -4.23 -17.89 13.90
CA ASP A 189 -3.23 -18.55 13.04
C ASP A 189 -3.29 -18.13 11.57
N ASP A 190 -4.45 -17.66 11.12
CA ASP A 190 -4.68 -17.14 9.76
C ASP A 190 -4.54 -15.61 9.64
N MET A 191 -4.23 -14.95 10.76
CA MET A 191 -3.95 -13.50 10.79
C MET A 191 -2.45 -13.24 10.71
N ARG A 192 -2.10 -12.04 10.27
CA ARG A 192 -0.72 -11.57 10.22
C ARG A 192 -0.61 -10.10 10.62
N MET A 193 0.55 -9.73 11.13
CA MET A 193 0.93 -8.35 11.42
C MET A 193 2.00 -7.90 10.46
N LEU A 194 1.86 -6.71 9.93
CA LEU A 194 2.82 -6.07 9.04
C LEU A 194 3.55 -4.96 9.81
N ILE A 195 4.86 -5.07 9.92
CA ILE A 195 5.70 -4.11 10.64
C ILE A 195 6.25 -3.12 9.64
N GLU A 196 5.75 -1.91 9.71
CA GLU A 196 6.18 -0.78 8.90
C GLU A 196 7.36 -0.06 9.57
N TYR A 197 8.32 0.35 8.77
CA TYR A 197 9.47 1.12 9.20
C TYR A 197 9.47 2.51 8.58
N LYS A 198 10.13 3.46 9.25
CA LYS A 198 10.28 4.83 8.77
C LYS A 198 11.57 5.42 9.31
N VAL A 199 12.40 6.00 8.44
CA VAL A 199 13.72 6.47 8.82
C VAL A 199 13.66 7.62 9.84
N PHE A 200 12.69 8.49 9.73
CA PHE A 200 12.41 9.59 10.66
C PHE A 200 10.95 10.07 10.47
N GLU A 201 10.36 10.61 11.51
CA GLU A 201 9.11 11.35 11.40
C GLU A 201 9.40 12.80 11.02
N PRO A 202 8.68 13.45 10.09
CA PRO A 202 9.17 14.58 9.32
C PRO A 202 10.00 15.60 10.10
N ALA A 203 11.29 15.62 9.82
CA ALA A 203 12.31 16.56 10.28
C ALA A 203 12.51 16.69 11.81
N PHE A 204 11.99 15.77 12.62
CA PHE A 204 12.03 15.99 14.06
C PHE A 204 12.84 14.97 14.86
N TYR A 205 12.76 13.69 14.56
CA TYR A 205 13.43 12.67 15.35
C TYR A 205 13.69 11.39 14.56
N HIS A 206 14.57 10.59 15.12
CA HIS A 206 14.90 9.28 14.60
C HIS A 206 13.93 8.25 15.18
N THR A 207 13.34 7.41 14.38
CA THR A 207 12.41 6.36 14.79
C THR A 207 13.12 5.11 15.30
N ASP A 208 12.47 4.36 16.19
CA ASP A 208 13.01 3.11 16.75
C ASP A 208 12.95 1.92 15.77
N SER A 209 12.13 2.01 14.74
CA SER A 209 12.11 1.10 13.58
C SER A 209 12.46 1.89 12.32
N ALA A 210 13.75 2.26 12.19
CA ALA A 210 14.19 3.26 11.23
C ALA A 210 14.39 2.72 9.80
N ASP A 211 14.58 1.42 9.63
CA ASP A 211 14.85 0.81 8.33
C ASP A 211 14.27 -0.61 8.21
N TRP A 212 14.29 -1.10 6.97
CA TRP A 212 13.80 -2.43 6.64
C TRP A 212 14.53 -3.56 7.39
N GLY A 213 15.81 -3.41 7.69
CA GLY A 213 16.60 -4.42 8.40
C GLY A 213 16.18 -4.54 9.87
N MET A 214 15.77 -3.43 10.50
CA MET A 214 15.18 -3.45 11.84
C MET A 214 13.82 -4.14 11.83
N ALA A 215 12.92 -3.78 10.91
CA ALA A 215 11.61 -4.41 10.77
C ALA A 215 11.74 -5.91 10.42
N TYR A 216 12.66 -6.27 9.51
CA TYR A 216 13.01 -7.66 9.21
C TYR A 216 13.50 -8.42 10.45
N THR A 217 14.35 -7.79 11.26
CA THR A 217 14.85 -8.41 12.49
C THR A 217 13.74 -8.71 13.49
N PHE A 218 12.79 -7.78 13.68
CA PHE A 218 11.62 -7.99 14.53
C PHE A 218 10.74 -9.12 13.98
N SER A 219 10.38 -9.06 12.69
CA SER A 219 9.50 -10.05 12.06
C SER A 219 10.10 -11.45 12.08
N SER A 220 11.41 -11.58 11.82
CA SER A 220 12.11 -12.87 11.81
C SER A 220 12.18 -13.53 13.18
N LYS A 221 12.31 -12.73 14.25
CA LYS A 221 12.32 -13.25 15.63
C LYS A 221 10.94 -13.66 16.15
N LEU A 222 9.88 -13.09 15.58
CA LEU A 222 8.51 -13.40 15.99
C LEU A 222 7.97 -14.66 15.34
N GLY A 223 8.20 -14.85 14.04
CA GLY A 223 7.72 -16.01 13.27
C GLY A 223 6.92 -15.63 12.04
N ASP A 224 6.17 -16.58 11.48
CA ASP A 224 5.59 -16.46 10.13
C ASP A 224 4.42 -15.48 10.03
N LYS A 225 3.69 -15.24 11.11
CA LYS A 225 2.60 -14.25 11.17
C LYS A 225 3.10 -12.80 11.19
N ALA A 226 4.41 -12.56 11.38
CA ALA A 226 5.02 -11.23 11.36
C ALA A 226 5.83 -11.04 10.08
N GLN A 227 5.52 -9.99 9.34
CA GLN A 227 6.13 -9.66 8.07
C GLN A 227 6.44 -8.16 8.00
N VAL A 228 7.26 -7.76 7.03
CA VAL A 228 7.64 -6.36 6.81
C VAL A 228 6.65 -5.70 5.85
N LEU A 229 6.25 -4.47 6.16
CA LEU A 229 5.54 -3.58 5.26
C LEU A 229 6.53 -2.55 4.70
N VAL A 230 6.54 -2.41 3.38
CA VAL A 230 7.38 -1.45 2.66
C VAL A 230 6.52 -0.26 2.23
N ASP A 231 6.69 0.87 2.92
CA ASP A 231 6.14 2.14 2.47
C ASP A 231 7.15 2.86 1.56
N LEU A 232 6.70 3.31 0.38
CA LEU A 232 7.61 3.92 -0.61
C LEU A 232 8.08 5.32 -0.19
N GLY A 233 7.34 6.02 0.68
CA GLY A 233 7.69 7.32 1.23
C GLY A 233 8.72 7.26 2.35
N HIS A 234 8.87 6.13 3.01
CA HIS A 234 9.61 5.96 4.26
C HIS A 234 11.12 5.72 4.11
N HIS A 235 11.69 6.10 2.99
CA HIS A 235 13.11 5.88 2.68
C HIS A 235 13.88 7.19 2.57
N SER A 236 15.15 7.17 2.96
CA SER A 236 16.08 8.24 2.63
C SER A 236 16.25 8.36 1.12
N GLN A 237 16.62 9.55 0.64
CA GLN A 237 16.94 9.74 -0.77
C GLN A 237 18.13 8.86 -1.19
N GLY A 238 18.05 8.31 -2.39
CA GLY A 238 19.10 7.45 -2.94
C GLY A 238 19.07 5.98 -2.46
N VAL A 239 18.09 5.61 -1.63
CA VAL A 239 17.87 4.20 -1.27
C VAL A 239 17.30 3.45 -2.47
N ASN A 240 17.88 2.30 -2.77
CA ASN A 240 17.40 1.38 -3.80
C ASN A 240 16.28 0.50 -3.20
N VAL A 241 15.02 0.88 -3.46
CA VAL A 241 13.86 0.21 -2.86
C VAL A 241 13.59 -1.14 -3.51
N GLU A 242 13.77 -1.28 -4.82
CA GLU A 242 13.60 -2.56 -5.51
C GLU A 242 14.58 -3.63 -4.99
N HIS A 243 15.79 -3.24 -4.57
CA HIS A 243 16.73 -4.17 -3.94
C HIS A 243 16.25 -4.61 -2.55
N ILE A 244 15.69 -3.70 -1.75
CA ILE A 244 15.07 -4.05 -0.46
C ILE A 244 13.93 -5.05 -0.68
N VAL A 245 13.08 -4.80 -1.68
CA VAL A 245 11.98 -5.68 -2.03
C VAL A 245 12.47 -7.07 -2.44
N ALA A 246 13.47 -7.13 -3.33
CA ALA A 246 14.09 -8.40 -3.76
C ALA A 246 14.65 -9.19 -2.56
N PHE A 247 15.34 -8.51 -1.63
CA PHE A 247 15.88 -9.14 -0.42
C PHE A 247 14.76 -9.72 0.45
N LEU A 248 13.73 -8.92 0.76
CA LEU A 248 12.61 -9.36 1.59
C LEU A 248 11.77 -10.46 0.94
N LEU A 249 11.72 -10.52 -0.39
CA LEU A 249 11.10 -11.62 -1.14
C LEU A 249 11.88 -12.92 -0.96
N ASP A 250 13.22 -12.91 -1.10
CA ASP A 250 14.08 -14.09 -0.93
C ASP A 250 14.02 -14.63 0.50
N GLU A 251 13.93 -13.75 1.49
CA GLU A 251 13.76 -14.08 2.91
C GLU A 251 12.32 -14.49 3.29
N CYS A 252 11.36 -14.45 2.35
CA CYS A 252 9.94 -14.74 2.57
C CYS A 252 9.30 -13.86 3.68
N LYS A 253 9.76 -12.62 3.82
CA LYS A 253 9.36 -11.71 4.90
C LYS A 253 8.64 -10.43 4.44
N ILE A 254 8.43 -10.23 3.16
CA ILE A 254 7.60 -9.13 2.69
C ILE A 254 6.12 -9.48 2.85
N GLY A 255 5.36 -8.64 3.54
CA GLY A 255 3.94 -8.86 3.80
C GLY A 255 3.04 -7.91 3.04
N GLY A 256 3.52 -6.72 2.72
CA GLY A 256 2.72 -5.72 2.04
C GLY A 256 3.49 -4.46 1.66
N PHE A 257 2.77 -3.60 0.98
CA PHE A 257 3.22 -2.28 0.58
C PHE A 257 2.24 -1.22 1.03
N HIS A 258 2.77 -0.03 1.35
CA HIS A 258 2.06 1.22 1.28
C HIS A 258 2.58 2.01 0.07
N PHE A 259 1.79 2.04 -0.99
CA PHE A 259 2.12 2.74 -2.21
C PHE A 259 1.76 4.22 -2.10
N ASN A 260 2.74 5.06 -2.29
CA ASN A 260 2.66 6.50 -2.46
C ASN A 260 3.80 6.95 -3.37
N ASN A 261 4.14 8.22 -3.38
CA ASN A 261 5.37 8.72 -3.97
C ASN A 261 5.95 9.82 -3.10
N ARG A 262 7.27 9.84 -3.00
CA ARG A 262 8.05 10.87 -2.32
C ARG A 262 8.94 11.64 -3.29
N LYS A 263 9.30 12.83 -2.90
CA LYS A 263 10.38 13.59 -3.52
C LYS A 263 11.53 13.85 -2.56
N TYR A 264 11.24 14.31 -1.35
CA TYR A 264 12.25 14.65 -0.35
C TYR A 264 12.12 13.85 0.94
N ALA A 265 10.90 13.55 1.34
CA ALA A 265 10.60 12.83 2.57
C ALA A 265 9.30 12.03 2.38
N ASP A 266 8.54 11.85 3.45
CA ASP A 266 7.23 11.26 3.44
C ASP A 266 6.19 12.26 2.91
N ASP A 267 6.12 12.38 1.62
CA ASP A 267 5.30 13.39 0.95
C ASP A 267 3.87 12.90 0.64
N ASP A 268 3.60 11.60 0.75
CA ASP A 268 2.31 10.92 0.48
C ASP A 268 1.65 11.33 -0.86
N LEU A 269 2.46 11.56 -1.87
CA LEU A 269 1.99 12.01 -3.18
C LEU A 269 1.32 10.88 -3.96
N ILE A 270 0.57 11.24 -5.00
CA ILE A 270 -0.04 10.31 -5.95
C ILE A 270 1.01 9.29 -6.42
N VAL A 271 0.69 8.01 -6.30
CA VAL A 271 1.59 6.89 -6.63
C VAL A 271 2.18 7.05 -8.03
N GLY A 272 3.50 6.91 -8.14
CA GLY A 272 4.22 7.00 -9.42
C GLY A 272 4.24 8.40 -10.06
N SER A 273 3.83 9.46 -9.34
CA SER A 273 3.78 10.81 -9.89
C SER A 273 5.16 11.46 -10.06
N ILE A 274 6.12 11.07 -9.23
CA ILE A 274 7.49 11.61 -9.24
C ILE A 274 8.48 10.61 -9.84
N ASN A 275 8.41 9.35 -9.43
CA ASN A 275 9.34 8.31 -9.88
C ASN A 275 8.60 7.05 -10.37
N PRO A 276 7.96 7.10 -11.56
CA PRO A 276 7.26 5.94 -12.11
C PRO A 276 8.22 4.79 -12.49
N TYR A 277 9.51 5.07 -12.70
CA TYR A 277 10.49 4.04 -13.02
C TYR A 277 10.83 3.18 -11.81
N GLU A 278 11.00 3.76 -10.62
CA GLU A 278 11.19 3.02 -9.36
C GLU A 278 9.99 2.09 -9.10
N LEU A 279 8.76 2.60 -9.26
CA LEU A 279 7.56 1.79 -9.10
C LEU A 279 7.54 0.58 -10.06
N PHE A 280 7.93 0.79 -11.31
CA PHE A 280 8.07 -0.29 -12.29
C PHE A 280 9.16 -1.30 -11.88
N LEU A 281 10.32 -0.84 -11.39
CA LEU A 281 11.42 -1.72 -10.95
C LEU A 281 11.01 -2.58 -9.74
N ILE A 282 10.24 -2.02 -8.81
CA ILE A 282 9.65 -2.78 -7.69
C ILE A 282 8.72 -3.89 -8.21
N PHE A 283 7.82 -3.58 -9.13
CA PHE A 283 6.97 -4.61 -9.74
C PHE A 283 7.77 -5.61 -10.58
N ASN A 284 8.90 -5.20 -11.16
CA ASN A 284 9.79 -6.12 -11.86
C ASN A 284 10.32 -7.21 -10.92
N GLU A 285 10.72 -6.87 -9.70
CA GLU A 285 11.18 -7.85 -8.70
C GLU A 285 10.02 -8.74 -8.20
N LEU A 286 8.84 -8.15 -7.97
CA LEU A 286 7.64 -8.90 -7.58
C LEU A 286 7.24 -9.96 -8.62
N ILE A 287 7.17 -9.57 -9.89
CA ILE A 287 6.86 -10.51 -10.99
C ILE A 287 7.94 -11.59 -11.14
N ALA A 288 9.22 -11.24 -10.95
CA ALA A 288 10.29 -12.22 -10.96
C ALA A 288 10.11 -13.28 -9.84
N ALA A 289 9.68 -12.85 -8.65
CA ALA A 289 9.39 -13.73 -7.52
C ALA A 289 8.13 -14.58 -7.74
N GLU A 290 7.08 -14.03 -8.36
CA GLU A 290 5.83 -14.77 -8.66
C GLU A 290 6.06 -16.00 -9.53
N ILE A 291 7.06 -15.95 -10.42
CA ILE A 291 7.40 -17.04 -11.33
C ILE A 291 8.54 -17.94 -10.82
N ASP A 292 9.19 -17.59 -9.71
CA ASP A 292 10.20 -18.43 -9.08
C ASP A 292 9.54 -19.47 -8.14
N PRO A 293 9.60 -20.77 -8.45
CA PRO A 293 8.92 -21.79 -7.65
C PRO A 293 9.41 -21.88 -6.20
N LYS A 294 10.58 -21.30 -5.87
CA LYS A 294 11.13 -21.32 -4.50
C LYS A 294 10.41 -20.31 -3.58
N ILE A 295 10.02 -19.16 -4.12
CA ILE A 295 9.47 -18.04 -3.34
C ILE A 295 8.08 -17.58 -3.78
N ALA A 296 7.53 -18.18 -4.85
CA ALA A 296 6.21 -17.82 -5.39
C ALA A 296 5.06 -17.89 -4.36
N ASN A 297 5.18 -18.70 -3.32
CA ASN A 297 4.17 -18.77 -2.26
C ASN A 297 4.14 -17.48 -1.42
N THR A 298 5.27 -16.80 -1.26
CA THR A 298 5.34 -15.52 -0.53
C THR A 298 4.55 -14.43 -1.24
N THR A 299 4.60 -14.39 -2.58
CA THR A 299 3.94 -13.34 -3.37
C THR A 299 2.43 -13.42 -3.34
N LYS A 300 1.85 -14.60 -3.11
CA LYS A 300 0.38 -14.83 -3.11
C LYS A 300 -0.37 -14.01 -2.06
N ASN A 301 0.30 -13.67 -0.96
CA ASN A 301 -0.31 -13.01 0.18
C ASN A 301 0.20 -11.59 0.39
N ILE A 302 0.96 -11.03 -0.55
CA ILE A 302 1.42 -9.64 -0.45
C ILE A 302 0.20 -8.70 -0.55
N ALA A 303 0.05 -7.83 0.44
CA ALA A 303 -0.98 -6.81 0.46
C ALA A 303 -0.50 -5.58 -0.33
N TYR A 304 -1.14 -5.30 -1.45
CA TYR A 304 -0.90 -4.10 -2.24
C TYR A 304 -1.83 -2.99 -1.76
N MET A 305 -1.37 -2.18 -0.82
CA MET A 305 -2.15 -1.12 -0.19
C MET A 305 -1.64 0.25 -0.66
N ILE A 306 -2.53 1.23 -0.74
CA ILE A 306 -2.17 2.63 -1.00
C ILE A 306 -2.11 3.36 0.33
N ASP A 307 -1.07 4.19 0.51
CA ASP A 307 -1.01 5.19 1.58
C ASP A 307 -0.67 6.56 0.96
N GLN A 308 -1.60 7.07 0.17
CA GLN A 308 -1.53 8.36 -0.49
C GLN A 308 -2.64 9.26 0.02
N SER A 309 -2.28 10.38 0.62
CA SER A 309 -3.21 11.42 1.02
C SER A 309 -2.51 12.74 1.18
N HIS A 310 -2.90 13.73 0.39
CA HIS A 310 -2.38 15.10 0.50
C HIS A 310 -3.52 16.11 0.61
N CYS A 311 -3.23 17.35 1.01
CA CYS A 311 -4.26 18.32 1.37
C CYS A 311 -4.79 19.18 0.22
N ILE A 312 -4.27 19.02 -0.99
CA ILE A 312 -4.61 19.95 -2.12
C ILE A 312 -5.37 19.28 -3.26
N GLU A 313 -5.23 17.98 -3.45
CA GLU A 313 -5.89 17.27 -4.55
C GLU A 313 -7.33 16.86 -4.21
N PRO A 314 -8.23 16.76 -5.21
CA PRO A 314 -9.51 16.08 -5.07
C PRO A 314 -9.27 14.59 -4.77
N LYS A 315 -9.84 14.08 -3.67
CA LYS A 315 -9.45 12.76 -3.11
C LYS A 315 -9.75 11.58 -4.03
N ILE A 316 -10.96 11.49 -4.56
CA ILE A 316 -11.34 10.36 -5.42
C ILE A 316 -10.58 10.39 -6.76
N PRO A 317 -10.47 11.51 -7.48
CA PRO A 317 -9.62 11.60 -8.67
C PRO A 317 -8.16 11.26 -8.41
N ALA A 318 -7.58 11.71 -7.28
CA ALA A 318 -6.21 11.38 -6.91
C ALA A 318 -6.04 9.87 -6.66
N MET A 319 -7.00 9.24 -5.97
CA MET A 319 -7.00 7.80 -5.72
C MET A 319 -7.15 7.00 -7.02
N ILE A 320 -8.06 7.39 -7.91
CA ILE A 320 -8.18 6.78 -9.25
C ILE A 320 -6.85 6.90 -10.01
N ARG A 321 -6.21 8.06 -9.97
CA ARG A 321 -4.90 8.25 -10.62
C ARG A 321 -3.83 7.34 -10.05
N SER A 322 -3.74 7.21 -8.72
CA SER A 322 -2.82 6.29 -8.05
C SER A 322 -3.04 4.84 -8.51
N VAL A 323 -4.27 4.37 -8.52
CA VAL A 323 -4.64 3.02 -8.97
C VAL A 323 -4.25 2.78 -10.44
N LEU A 324 -4.51 3.74 -11.32
CA LEU A 324 -4.16 3.63 -12.74
C LEU A 324 -2.64 3.60 -12.96
N ASN A 325 -1.88 4.37 -12.18
CA ASN A 325 -0.42 4.37 -12.23
C ASN A 325 0.16 3.04 -11.75
N ILE A 326 -0.37 2.48 -10.65
CA ILE A 326 0.01 1.16 -10.15
C ILE A 326 -0.28 0.08 -11.21
N GLN A 327 -1.48 0.08 -11.79
CA GLN A 327 -1.86 -0.88 -12.82
C GLN A 327 -0.97 -0.76 -14.07
N THR A 328 -0.57 0.46 -14.43
CA THR A 328 0.34 0.72 -15.54
C THR A 328 1.73 0.16 -15.27
N ALA A 329 2.29 0.41 -14.09
CA ALA A 329 3.61 -0.09 -13.70
C ALA A 329 3.64 -1.62 -13.62
N TYR A 330 2.60 -2.23 -13.03
CA TYR A 330 2.41 -3.68 -12.99
C TYR A 330 2.34 -4.30 -14.39
N ALA A 331 1.49 -3.74 -15.28
CA ALA A 331 1.35 -4.22 -16.65
C ALA A 331 2.68 -4.15 -17.43
N LYS A 332 3.45 -3.08 -17.28
CA LYS A 332 4.77 -2.94 -17.88
C LYS A 332 5.77 -3.98 -17.36
N ALA A 333 5.77 -4.26 -16.06
CA ALA A 333 6.65 -5.25 -15.46
C ALA A 333 6.38 -6.68 -15.96
N LEU A 334 5.13 -7.00 -16.28
CA LEU A 334 4.74 -8.26 -16.92
C LEU A 334 5.31 -8.43 -18.34
N LEU A 335 5.76 -7.35 -18.98
CA LEU A 335 6.29 -7.36 -20.35
C LEU A 335 7.82 -7.49 -20.43
N VAL A 336 8.52 -7.61 -19.30
CA VAL A 336 9.95 -7.92 -19.28
C VAL A 336 10.15 -9.35 -19.76
N ASN A 337 10.99 -9.54 -20.82
CA ASN A 337 11.33 -10.87 -21.26
C ASN A 337 12.36 -11.51 -20.29
N ARG A 338 11.84 -12.31 -19.36
CA ARG A 338 12.63 -12.91 -18.27
C ARG A 338 13.72 -13.84 -18.76
N GLU A 339 13.52 -14.54 -19.86
CA GLU A 339 14.50 -15.45 -20.43
C GLU A 339 15.68 -14.68 -20.99
N ASN A 340 15.43 -13.64 -21.77
CA ASN A 340 16.49 -12.79 -22.35
C ASN A 340 17.23 -12.03 -21.25
N LEU A 341 16.50 -11.45 -20.28
CA LEU A 341 17.08 -10.76 -19.14
C LEU A 341 18.03 -11.70 -18.38
N LYS A 342 17.60 -12.91 -18.04
CA LYS A 342 18.43 -13.88 -17.33
C LYS A 342 19.66 -14.29 -18.14
N LYS A 343 19.53 -14.51 -19.45
CA LYS A 343 20.68 -14.81 -20.34
C LYS A 343 21.71 -13.67 -20.33
N ALA A 344 21.24 -12.42 -20.42
CA ALA A 344 22.11 -11.24 -20.37
C ALA A 344 22.81 -11.10 -19.02
N GLN A 345 22.11 -11.29 -17.91
CA GLN A 345 22.64 -11.26 -16.55
C GLN A 345 23.72 -12.32 -16.34
N MET A 346 23.46 -13.57 -16.74
CA MET A 346 24.42 -14.67 -16.59
C MET A 346 25.66 -14.52 -17.47
N ALA A 347 25.53 -13.76 -18.56
CA ALA A 347 26.67 -13.44 -19.44
C ALA A 347 27.41 -12.15 -19.04
N ASN A 348 27.00 -11.47 -17.95
CA ASN A 348 27.46 -10.13 -17.58
C ASN A 348 27.33 -9.10 -18.72
N ASN A 349 26.33 -9.28 -19.60
CA ASN A 349 26.05 -8.34 -20.66
C ASN A 349 25.13 -7.23 -20.16
N VAL A 350 25.77 -6.23 -19.53
CA VAL A 350 25.06 -5.13 -18.84
C VAL A 350 24.11 -4.38 -19.77
N MET A 351 24.55 -4.10 -21.02
CA MET A 351 23.74 -3.33 -21.96
C MET A 351 22.54 -4.11 -22.47
N ALA A 352 22.67 -5.42 -22.68
CA ALA A 352 21.54 -6.25 -23.06
C ALA A 352 20.54 -6.42 -21.91
N ALA A 353 21.01 -6.55 -20.66
CA ALA A 353 20.16 -6.64 -19.48
C ALA A 353 19.38 -5.33 -19.25
N GLU A 354 20.07 -4.17 -19.35
CA GLU A 354 19.42 -2.85 -19.23
C GLU A 354 18.38 -2.64 -20.33
N ALA A 355 18.70 -3.01 -21.58
CA ALA A 355 17.80 -2.86 -22.71
C ALA A 355 16.48 -3.64 -22.53
N GLU A 356 16.52 -4.88 -22.02
CA GLU A 356 15.29 -5.67 -21.77
C GLU A 356 14.36 -5.00 -20.74
N VAL A 357 14.93 -4.43 -19.68
CA VAL A 357 14.16 -3.73 -18.64
C VAL A 357 13.63 -2.38 -19.17
N ARG A 358 14.49 -1.62 -19.84
CA ARG A 358 14.16 -0.32 -20.43
C ARG A 358 13.06 -0.44 -21.48
N GLU A 359 13.20 -1.39 -22.40
CA GLU A 359 12.21 -1.61 -23.45
C GLU A 359 10.83 -1.92 -22.87
N ALA A 360 10.75 -2.77 -21.85
CA ALA A 360 9.46 -3.06 -21.19
C ALA A 360 8.83 -1.82 -20.54
N PHE A 361 9.65 -0.96 -19.90
CA PHE A 361 9.17 0.28 -19.30
C PHE A 361 8.63 1.28 -20.35
N GLU A 362 9.20 1.32 -21.53
CA GLU A 362 8.81 2.25 -22.61
C GLU A 362 7.57 1.81 -23.39
N ILE A 363 7.12 0.53 -23.24
CA ILE A 363 5.94 0.05 -23.93
C ILE A 363 4.69 0.79 -23.47
N ASP A 364 3.88 1.24 -24.43
CA ASP A 364 2.53 1.71 -24.16
C ASP A 364 1.62 0.52 -23.84
N VAL A 365 1.13 0.48 -22.60
CA VAL A 365 0.23 -0.59 -22.12
C VAL A 365 -1.25 -0.21 -22.15
N ARG A 366 -1.59 1.00 -22.65
CA ARG A 366 -3.01 1.42 -22.77
C ARG A 366 -3.84 0.43 -23.57
N PRO A 367 -3.39 -0.08 -24.73
CA PRO A 367 -4.21 -0.97 -25.53
C PRO A 367 -4.64 -2.26 -24.80
N ILE A 368 -3.76 -2.87 -24.01
CA ILE A 368 -4.13 -4.06 -23.23
C ILE A 368 -5.02 -3.70 -22.04
N LEU A 369 -4.75 -2.61 -21.32
CA LEU A 369 -5.54 -2.18 -20.17
C LEU A 369 -6.97 -1.81 -20.57
N GLU A 370 -7.14 -1.09 -21.66
CA GLU A 370 -8.45 -0.71 -22.22
C GLU A 370 -9.24 -1.95 -22.68
N SER A 371 -8.56 -2.87 -23.38
CA SER A 371 -9.18 -4.13 -23.80
C SER A 371 -9.66 -4.97 -22.61
N ILE A 372 -8.91 -5.00 -21.51
CA ILE A 372 -9.29 -5.71 -20.28
C ILE A 372 -10.47 -5.01 -19.60
N ARG A 373 -10.47 -3.69 -19.49
CA ARG A 373 -11.59 -2.93 -18.91
C ARG A 373 -12.88 -3.16 -19.68
N GLN A 374 -12.83 -3.14 -21.01
CA GLN A 374 -13.99 -3.48 -21.85
C GLN A 374 -14.53 -4.89 -21.58
N GLU A 375 -13.64 -5.89 -21.49
CA GLU A 375 -14.01 -7.27 -21.18
C GLU A 375 -14.65 -7.40 -19.78
N MET A 376 -14.16 -6.63 -18.81
CA MET A 376 -14.70 -6.58 -17.44
C MET A 376 -15.98 -5.75 -17.32
N GLY A 377 -16.45 -5.11 -18.39
CA GLY A 377 -17.61 -4.22 -18.37
C GLY A 377 -17.34 -2.88 -17.66
N ILE A 378 -16.09 -2.48 -17.55
CA ILE A 378 -15.65 -1.25 -16.91
C ILE A 378 -15.40 -0.18 -18.00
N GLN A 379 -15.50 1.09 -17.62
CA GLN A 379 -15.23 2.20 -18.53
C GLN A 379 -13.76 2.19 -18.99
N VAL A 380 -13.56 2.46 -20.27
CA VAL A 380 -12.22 2.46 -20.90
C VAL A 380 -11.32 3.51 -20.28
N ASP A 381 -11.86 4.72 -20.09
CA ASP A 381 -11.22 5.79 -19.31
C ASP A 381 -11.93 5.97 -17.95
N PRO A 382 -11.41 5.37 -16.87
CA PRO A 382 -12.00 5.47 -15.53
C PRO A 382 -12.06 6.91 -14.99
N MET A 383 -11.05 7.72 -15.29
CA MET A 383 -10.99 9.11 -14.82
C MET A 383 -12.06 9.97 -15.49
N GLU A 384 -12.14 9.91 -16.82
CA GLU A 384 -13.14 10.67 -17.56
C GLU A 384 -14.56 10.25 -17.16
N ALA A 385 -14.79 8.94 -17.04
CA ALA A 385 -16.09 8.40 -16.63
C ALA A 385 -16.50 8.84 -15.22
N TYR A 386 -15.55 8.85 -14.28
CA TYR A 386 -15.81 9.35 -12.93
C TYR A 386 -16.15 10.85 -12.94
N LEU A 387 -15.34 11.67 -13.60
CA LEU A 387 -15.56 13.13 -13.66
C LEU A 387 -16.91 13.50 -14.30
N LYS A 388 -17.41 12.68 -15.23
CA LYS A 388 -18.74 12.86 -15.86
C LYS A 388 -19.90 12.31 -15.02
N SER A 389 -19.64 11.64 -13.91
CA SER A 389 -20.69 10.96 -13.12
C SER A 389 -21.56 11.91 -12.28
N GLY A 390 -21.12 13.13 -12.05
CA GLY A 390 -21.78 14.08 -11.14
C GLY A 390 -21.56 13.76 -9.66
N TYR A 391 -20.70 12.79 -9.32
CA TYR A 391 -20.49 12.42 -7.91
C TYR A 391 -19.74 13.49 -7.12
N GLU A 392 -18.82 14.23 -7.75
CA GLU A 392 -18.12 15.34 -7.10
C GLU A 392 -19.10 16.45 -6.65
N GLU A 393 -20.11 16.76 -7.48
CA GLU A 393 -21.17 17.72 -7.14
C GLU A 393 -22.06 17.16 -6.02
N LYS A 394 -22.48 15.90 -6.12
CA LYS A 394 -23.32 15.24 -5.11
C LYS A 394 -22.68 15.24 -3.73
N LYS A 395 -21.38 14.90 -3.64
CA LYS A 395 -20.71 14.83 -2.33
C LYS A 395 -20.56 16.21 -1.65
N LEU A 396 -20.66 17.34 -2.38
CA LEU A 396 -20.66 18.68 -1.78
C LEU A 396 -21.83 18.91 -0.82
N GLU A 397 -22.93 18.15 -0.95
CA GLU A 397 -24.07 18.19 -0.04
C GLU A 397 -23.70 17.76 1.40
N ARG A 398 -22.60 17.01 1.58
CA ARG A 398 -22.04 16.67 2.91
C ARG A 398 -21.56 17.89 3.70
N GLY A 399 -21.37 19.02 3.05
CA GLY A 399 -20.84 20.23 3.68
C GLY A 399 -19.33 20.17 3.92
N VAL A 400 -18.87 20.87 4.97
CA VAL A 400 -17.47 20.79 5.41
C VAL A 400 -17.35 19.59 6.34
N GLY A 401 -16.74 18.53 5.85
CA GLY A 401 -16.62 17.25 6.55
C GLY A 401 -15.95 17.34 7.92
N GLY A 402 -16.19 16.32 8.72
CA GLY A 402 -15.73 16.21 10.09
C GLY A 402 -14.21 16.11 10.28
N LYS A 403 -13.82 15.61 11.43
CA LYS A 403 -12.41 15.33 11.79
C LYS A 403 -11.85 14.27 10.85
N GLY A 404 -10.73 14.57 10.22
CA GLY A 404 -9.89 13.58 9.55
C GLY A 404 -9.21 12.68 10.55
#